data_89bd6cb33d5684bad0eefe5fbae1b1be
#
_entry.id   89bd6cb33d5684bad0eefe5fbae1b1be
#
_cell.length_a   1.000
_cell.length_b   1.000
_cell.length_c   1.000
_cell.angle_alpha   90.00
_cell.angle_beta   90.00
_cell.angle_gamma   90.00
#
_symmetry.space_group_name_H-M   'P 1'
#
loop_
_entity.id
_entity.type
_entity.pdbx_description
1 polymer ?
#
loop_
_entity_poly.entity_id
_entity_poly.type
_entity_poly.pdbx_seq_one_letter_code
_entity_poly.pdbx_strand_id
1 'polypeptide(L)'
;MAGKPQTLATTSAFEILGPVMVGPSSSHTAGALRCAQVAASLLEGRITKVTFGLWNSFAHTYRGHGTDRALVAGILGLDTDDENIKQAFDLAREQGLEYHFDIKGDDASIHPNTVDIEMVDDTGATAQVRGESLGGGKMRISRINGVGVDISGMYSTLFVAHKDVPGVLAALTNLLAYAHVNIAFCRTYRTEVGGQAYSVFETDGAPDDTVVPMLRKLDNVDYATFIELPGSASSLSPGVSAKEIFDDGEQLLDACEELGLSIGAVMAVREARLTGEAHAVAAMRRVLDVMREETTAPLANPQRSLGGLIGGEAKLVEATGRNDLSASLMGPVQTDAVARAMAVLERSATMGVIVAAPTAGSAGVVPGCVLALADRLQLDDEQVMDALYCAAAIGLNLTTSACVAGAEGGCQAEVG
;
A
#
# COMPACT_ATOMS: atom_id res chain seq x y z
N MET A 1 -14.02 16.90 -3.95
CA MET A 1 -13.13 17.48 -5.00
C MET A 1 -12.18 16.39 -5.37
N ALA A 2 -12.19 15.92 -6.61
CA ALA A 2 -11.24 14.92 -7.08
C ALA A 2 -9.82 15.44 -6.83
N GLY A 3 -8.97 14.62 -6.20
CA GLY A 3 -7.56 14.92 -6.02
C GLY A 3 -6.92 15.27 -7.37
N LYS A 4 -5.96 16.19 -7.37
CA LYS A 4 -5.17 16.45 -8.58
C LYS A 4 -4.61 15.12 -9.08
N PRO A 5 -4.65 14.83 -10.39
CA PRO A 5 -4.06 13.63 -10.93
C PRO A 5 -2.59 13.56 -10.47
N GLN A 6 -2.17 12.41 -9.93
CA GLN A 6 -0.77 12.11 -9.67
C GLN A 6 -0.03 12.34 -10.98
N THR A 7 1.06 13.10 -10.93
CA THR A 7 1.91 13.23 -12.10
C THR A 7 2.60 11.89 -12.33
N LEU A 8 2.52 11.32 -13.53
CA LEU A 8 3.22 10.07 -13.89
C LEU A 8 4.71 10.14 -13.60
N ALA A 9 5.25 11.34 -13.59
CA ALA A 9 6.67 11.63 -13.39
C ALA A 9 7.32 10.97 -12.15
N THR A 10 6.54 10.67 -11.12
CA THR A 10 7.04 10.07 -9.86
C THR A 10 6.40 8.73 -9.51
N THR A 11 5.48 8.23 -10.34
CA THR A 11 4.81 6.95 -10.06
C THR A 11 5.73 5.79 -10.43
N SER A 12 6.03 4.92 -9.48
CA SER A 12 6.85 3.73 -9.64
C SER A 12 6.11 2.60 -10.35
N ALA A 13 6.85 1.69 -11.02
CA ALA A 13 6.33 0.41 -11.52
C ALA A 13 5.67 -0.40 -10.40
N PHE A 14 6.19 -0.29 -9.19
CA PHE A 14 5.72 -1.02 -8.00
C PHE A 14 4.48 -0.41 -7.34
N GLU A 15 4.00 0.73 -7.85
CA GLU A 15 2.65 1.22 -7.52
C GLU A 15 1.57 0.58 -8.42
N ILE A 16 1.98 -0.04 -9.53
CA ILE A 16 1.13 -0.77 -10.47
C ILE A 16 1.19 -2.27 -10.21
N LEU A 17 2.42 -2.82 -10.05
CA LEU A 17 2.68 -4.20 -9.63
C LEU A 17 3.05 -4.22 -8.15
N GLY A 18 2.09 -3.89 -7.31
CA GLY A 18 2.24 -3.78 -5.87
C GLY A 18 1.02 -3.16 -5.21
N PRO A 19 1.03 -3.05 -3.89
CA PRO A 19 2.08 -3.57 -3.01
C PRO A 19 2.10 -5.09 -2.92
N VAL A 20 3.22 -5.66 -2.50
CA VAL A 20 3.24 -7.00 -1.92
C VAL A 20 2.47 -6.93 -0.61
N MET A 21 1.46 -7.78 -0.43
CA MET A 21 0.53 -7.64 0.69
C MET A 21 -0.15 -8.96 1.07
N VAL A 22 -0.65 -9.03 2.27
CA VAL A 22 -1.51 -10.12 2.74
C VAL A 22 -2.98 -9.76 2.52
N GLY A 23 -3.76 -10.74 2.09
CA GLY A 23 -5.22 -10.68 2.11
C GLY A 23 -5.89 -10.22 0.81
N PRO A 24 -7.25 -10.26 0.78
CA PRO A 24 -8.01 -10.19 -0.46
C PRO A 24 -8.32 -8.77 -0.95
N SER A 25 -7.89 -7.73 -0.24
CA SER A 25 -8.25 -6.35 -0.60
C SER A 25 -7.16 -5.37 -0.26
N SER A 26 -6.62 -4.67 -1.26
CA SER A 26 -5.62 -3.63 -1.04
C SER A 26 -6.18 -2.45 -0.22
N SER A 27 -7.47 -2.11 -0.37
CA SER A 27 -8.10 -1.04 0.42
C SER A 27 -8.54 -1.52 1.81
N HIS A 28 -9.11 -2.73 1.93
CA HIS A 28 -9.65 -3.21 3.20
C HIS A 28 -8.60 -3.90 4.10
N THR A 29 -7.47 -4.30 3.54
CA THR A 29 -6.37 -4.94 4.30
C THR A 29 -5.15 -4.02 4.37
N ALA A 30 -4.39 -3.83 3.28
CA ALA A 30 -3.16 -3.05 3.33
C ALA A 30 -3.37 -1.58 3.71
N GLY A 31 -4.37 -0.90 3.13
CA GLY A 31 -4.67 0.49 3.46
C GLY A 31 -5.18 0.66 4.90
N ALA A 32 -5.99 -0.27 5.41
CA ALA A 32 -6.45 -0.26 6.80
C ALA A 32 -5.30 -0.47 7.79
N LEU A 33 -4.40 -1.44 7.49
CA LEU A 33 -3.20 -1.69 8.29
C LEU A 33 -2.32 -0.44 8.37
N ARG A 34 -2.06 0.23 7.24
CA ARG A 34 -1.28 1.47 7.20
C ARG A 34 -1.92 2.61 8.02
N CYS A 35 -3.25 2.75 7.99
CA CYS A 35 -3.94 3.70 8.86
C CYS A 35 -3.65 3.42 10.34
N ALA A 36 -3.64 2.14 10.74
CA ALA A 36 -3.36 1.73 12.11
C ALA A 36 -1.87 1.92 12.48
N GLN A 37 -0.93 1.65 11.57
CA GLN A 37 0.50 1.92 11.78
C GLN A 37 0.76 3.40 12.03
N VAL A 38 0.19 4.30 11.19
CA VAL A 38 0.33 5.75 11.40
C VAL A 38 -0.31 6.17 12.72
N ALA A 39 -1.48 5.64 13.05
CA ALA A 39 -2.11 5.94 14.33
C ALA A 39 -1.20 5.52 15.50
N ALA A 40 -0.63 4.31 15.45
CA ALA A 40 0.25 3.78 16.48
C ALA A 40 1.50 4.65 16.69
N SER A 41 2.07 5.23 15.62
CA SER A 41 3.26 6.07 15.70
C SER A 41 3.04 7.41 16.44
N LEU A 42 1.79 7.77 16.74
CA LEU A 42 1.47 8.99 17.48
C LEU A 42 1.58 8.85 19.01
N LEU A 43 1.83 7.66 19.51
CA LEU A 43 2.09 7.40 20.93
C LEU A 43 3.50 6.83 21.11
N GLU A 44 4.17 7.22 22.19
CA GLU A 44 5.54 6.73 22.51
C GLU A 44 5.52 5.42 23.29
N GLY A 45 4.51 5.28 24.15
CA GLY A 45 4.32 4.10 24.97
C GLY A 45 3.76 2.92 24.18
N ARG A 46 3.89 1.72 24.74
CA ARG A 46 3.26 0.53 24.17
C ARG A 46 1.74 0.65 24.27
N ILE A 47 1.04 0.52 23.16
CA ILE A 47 -0.43 0.59 23.12
C ILE A 47 -0.98 -0.61 23.89
N THR A 48 -1.82 -0.34 24.88
CA THR A 48 -2.47 -1.35 25.73
C THR A 48 -3.92 -1.53 25.41
N LYS A 49 -4.55 -0.50 24.81
CA LYS A 49 -5.96 -0.56 24.43
C LYS A 49 -6.23 0.22 23.15
N VAL A 50 -7.05 -0.36 22.27
CA VAL A 50 -7.49 0.30 21.03
C VAL A 50 -8.96 0.02 20.75
N THR A 51 -9.67 1.03 20.27
CA THR A 51 -11.04 0.92 19.74
C THR A 51 -11.05 1.38 18.28
N PHE A 52 -11.58 0.55 17.40
CA PHE A 52 -11.73 0.82 15.98
C PHE A 52 -13.20 1.12 15.67
N GLY A 53 -13.52 2.36 15.38
CA GLY A 53 -14.85 2.79 14.90
C GLY A 53 -14.92 2.61 13.39
N LEU A 54 -15.69 1.62 12.92
CA LEU A 54 -15.76 1.27 11.50
C LEU A 54 -16.97 1.94 10.83
N TRP A 55 -16.73 2.62 9.70
CA TRP A 55 -17.72 3.34 8.93
C TRP A 55 -17.94 2.75 7.55
N ASN A 56 -19.13 2.92 7.00
CA ASN A 56 -19.48 2.59 5.61
C ASN A 56 -19.04 1.18 5.20
N SER A 57 -18.25 1.05 4.13
CA SER A 57 -17.78 -0.23 3.61
C SER A 57 -17.01 -1.07 4.64
N PHE A 58 -16.19 -0.43 5.49
CA PHE A 58 -15.52 -1.13 6.58
C PHE A 58 -16.50 -1.72 7.58
N ALA A 59 -17.58 -1.01 7.92
CA ALA A 59 -18.59 -1.49 8.85
C ALA A 59 -19.27 -2.79 8.36
N HIS A 60 -19.47 -2.91 7.06
CA HIS A 60 -20.18 -4.05 6.46
C HIS A 60 -19.29 -5.24 6.12
N THR A 61 -18.00 -5.02 5.83
CA THR A 61 -17.16 -6.03 5.17
C THR A 61 -15.93 -6.47 5.98
N TYR A 62 -15.65 -5.86 7.14
CA TYR A 62 -14.38 -5.98 7.87
C TYR A 62 -13.94 -7.42 8.17
N ARG A 63 -14.88 -8.33 8.50
CA ARG A 63 -14.55 -9.73 8.76
C ARG A 63 -14.21 -10.51 7.50
N GLY A 64 -14.96 -10.29 6.42
CA GLY A 64 -14.77 -11.00 5.15
C GLY A 64 -13.48 -10.62 4.43
N HIS A 65 -13.07 -9.37 4.56
CA HIS A 65 -11.82 -8.86 3.97
C HIS A 65 -10.61 -8.89 4.93
N GLY A 66 -10.78 -9.37 6.17
CA GLY A 66 -9.71 -9.39 7.15
C GLY A 66 -9.25 -8.01 7.64
N THR A 67 -10.10 -6.98 7.47
CA THR A 67 -9.83 -5.61 7.95
C THR A 67 -9.59 -5.59 9.46
N ASP A 68 -10.32 -6.39 10.20
CA ASP A 68 -10.17 -6.57 11.64
C ASP A 68 -8.75 -7.03 12.03
N ARG A 69 -8.24 -8.04 11.33
CA ARG A 69 -6.86 -8.52 11.53
C ARG A 69 -5.83 -7.48 11.10
N ALA A 70 -6.05 -6.83 9.96
CA ALA A 70 -5.16 -5.82 9.43
C ALA A 70 -5.02 -4.61 10.37
N LEU A 71 -6.11 -4.13 10.93
CA LEU A 71 -6.10 -3.02 11.90
C LEU A 71 -5.34 -3.39 13.18
N VAL A 72 -5.59 -4.57 13.74
CA VAL A 72 -4.85 -5.05 14.90
C VAL A 72 -3.38 -5.26 14.59
N ALA A 73 -3.06 -5.86 13.42
CA ALA A 73 -1.69 -6.06 12.95
C ALA A 73 -0.93 -4.73 12.80
N GLY A 74 -1.58 -3.68 12.28
CA GLY A 74 -0.99 -2.35 12.16
C GLY A 74 -0.65 -1.74 13.52
N ILE A 75 -1.49 -1.91 14.55
CA ILE A 75 -1.18 -1.50 15.92
C ILE A 75 0.00 -2.30 16.50
N LEU A 76 0.14 -3.56 16.13
CA LEU A 76 1.26 -4.42 16.55
C LEU A 76 2.56 -4.15 15.77
N GLY A 77 2.53 -3.26 14.76
CA GLY A 77 3.70 -2.90 13.96
C GLY A 77 4.07 -3.92 12.88
N LEU A 78 3.15 -4.82 12.48
CA LEU A 78 3.38 -5.74 11.38
C LEU A 78 3.31 -5.00 10.04
N ASP A 79 4.14 -5.40 9.07
CA ASP A 79 4.10 -4.89 7.71
C ASP A 79 2.96 -5.48 6.88
N THR A 80 2.62 -4.82 5.76
CA THR A 80 1.49 -5.23 4.91
C THR A 80 1.65 -6.62 4.29
N ASP A 81 2.86 -7.12 4.18
CA ASP A 81 3.22 -8.43 3.61
C ASP A 81 3.60 -9.48 4.67
N ASP A 82 3.43 -9.17 5.96
CA ASP A 82 3.73 -10.10 7.04
C ASP A 82 2.64 -11.21 7.14
N GLU A 83 3.04 -12.45 6.96
CA GLU A 83 2.12 -13.61 7.06
C GLU A 83 1.47 -13.76 8.44
N ASN A 84 2.03 -13.15 9.48
CA ASN A 84 1.46 -13.18 10.83
C ASN A 84 0.20 -12.30 10.96
N ILE A 85 -0.15 -11.48 9.97
CA ILE A 85 -1.41 -10.72 9.97
C ILE A 85 -2.62 -11.63 10.20
N LYS A 86 -2.62 -12.82 9.63
CA LYS A 86 -3.70 -13.82 9.86
C LYS A 86 -3.83 -14.25 11.33
N GLN A 87 -2.77 -14.11 12.13
CA GLN A 87 -2.69 -14.46 13.55
C GLN A 87 -2.70 -13.22 14.47
N ALA A 88 -3.00 -12.03 13.94
CA ALA A 88 -2.93 -10.76 14.67
C ALA A 88 -3.69 -10.79 16.02
N PHE A 89 -4.81 -11.51 16.12
CA PHE A 89 -5.58 -11.62 17.36
C PHE A 89 -4.88 -12.45 18.45
N ASP A 90 -4.13 -13.48 18.04
CA ASP A 90 -3.36 -14.29 18.99
C ASP A 90 -2.14 -13.51 19.47
N LEU A 91 -1.44 -12.83 18.55
CA LEU A 91 -0.35 -11.92 18.88
C LEU A 91 -0.78 -10.77 19.80
N ALA A 92 -1.96 -10.17 19.54
CA ALA A 92 -2.52 -9.15 20.42
C ALA A 92 -2.75 -9.67 21.84
N ARG A 93 -3.28 -10.88 21.97
CA ARG A 93 -3.49 -11.53 23.26
C ARG A 93 -2.17 -11.81 23.99
N GLU A 94 -1.17 -12.30 23.26
CA GLU A 94 0.16 -12.58 23.81
C GLU A 94 0.86 -11.31 24.31
N GLN A 95 0.68 -10.17 23.57
CA GLN A 95 1.24 -8.87 23.94
C GLN A 95 0.37 -8.10 24.95
N GLY A 96 -0.80 -8.61 25.35
CA GLY A 96 -1.71 -7.95 26.28
C GLY A 96 -2.38 -6.70 25.70
N LEU A 97 -2.58 -6.64 24.37
CA LEU A 97 -3.33 -5.57 23.71
C LEU A 97 -4.83 -5.87 23.77
N GLU A 98 -5.59 -4.99 24.43
CA GLU A 98 -7.05 -5.00 24.39
C GLU A 98 -7.54 -4.25 23.13
N TYR A 99 -8.38 -4.92 22.33
CA TYR A 99 -8.95 -4.30 21.13
C TYR A 99 -10.47 -4.47 21.07
N HIS A 100 -11.15 -3.48 20.50
CA HIS A 100 -12.58 -3.48 20.31
C HIS A 100 -12.95 -2.91 18.93
N PHE A 101 -13.98 -3.50 18.28
CA PHE A 101 -14.56 -3.01 17.03
C PHE A 101 -15.94 -2.43 17.30
N ASP A 102 -16.11 -1.14 17.02
CA ASP A 102 -17.37 -0.42 17.15
C ASP A 102 -17.93 -0.11 15.76
N ILE A 103 -19.07 -0.69 15.44
CA ILE A 103 -19.71 -0.52 14.13
C ILE A 103 -20.53 0.76 14.13
N LYS A 104 -20.02 1.80 13.46
CA LYS A 104 -20.64 3.14 13.44
C LYS A 104 -21.78 3.26 12.43
N GLY A 105 -21.82 2.40 11.39
CA GLY A 105 -22.82 2.45 10.32
C GLY A 105 -22.40 3.34 9.15
N ASP A 106 -23.39 3.93 8.47
CA ASP A 106 -23.16 4.65 7.21
C ASP A 106 -23.19 6.17 7.41
N ASP A 107 -22.23 6.87 6.80
CA ASP A 107 -22.15 8.32 6.68
C ASP A 107 -21.62 8.69 5.29
N ALA A 108 -22.50 9.18 4.42
CA ALA A 108 -22.15 9.55 3.05
C ALA A 108 -21.26 10.81 2.95
N SER A 109 -21.03 11.52 4.05
CA SER A 109 -20.19 12.73 4.08
C SER A 109 -18.70 12.43 4.23
N ILE A 110 -18.34 11.19 4.56
CA ILE A 110 -16.96 10.72 4.74
C ILE A 110 -16.60 9.63 3.73
N HIS A 111 -15.31 9.34 3.61
CA HIS A 111 -14.83 8.33 2.66
C HIS A 111 -15.41 6.93 2.96
N PRO A 112 -15.73 6.11 1.92
CA PRO A 112 -16.32 4.79 2.12
C PRO A 112 -15.50 3.85 3.04
N ASN A 113 -14.18 3.93 3.00
CA ASN A 113 -13.28 3.10 3.79
C ASN A 113 -12.66 3.91 4.93
N THR A 114 -13.50 4.36 5.87
CA THR A 114 -13.08 5.18 7.02
C THR A 114 -13.05 4.37 8.31
N VAL A 115 -11.99 4.58 9.10
CA VAL A 115 -11.85 4.05 10.47
C VAL A 115 -11.48 5.18 11.43
N ASP A 116 -12.17 5.26 12.57
CA ASP A 116 -11.75 6.04 13.74
C ASP A 116 -10.98 5.11 14.69
N ILE A 117 -9.76 5.48 15.07
CA ILE A 117 -8.86 4.70 15.91
C ILE A 117 -8.61 5.48 17.19
N GLU A 118 -9.08 4.95 18.32
CA GLU A 118 -8.89 5.54 19.65
C GLU A 118 -7.96 4.62 20.44
N MET A 119 -6.85 5.17 20.95
CA MET A 119 -5.79 4.39 21.58
C MET A 119 -5.42 4.93 22.95
N VAL A 120 -4.95 4.01 23.81
CA VAL A 120 -4.34 4.31 25.10
C VAL A 120 -3.06 3.51 25.21
N ASP A 121 -1.96 4.14 25.62
CA ASP A 121 -0.69 3.47 25.86
C ASP A 121 -0.51 3.10 27.36
N ASP A 122 0.61 2.45 27.69
CA ASP A 122 0.96 2.02 29.04
C ASP A 122 1.36 3.18 29.98
N THR A 123 1.53 4.41 29.47
CA THR A 123 1.71 5.62 30.26
C THR A 123 0.38 6.32 30.58
N GLY A 124 -0.71 5.89 29.94
CA GLY A 124 -2.02 6.53 30.01
C GLY A 124 -2.20 7.66 28.99
N ALA A 125 -1.26 7.89 28.09
CA ALA A 125 -1.43 8.84 26.99
C ALA A 125 -2.46 8.31 25.99
N THR A 126 -3.21 9.22 25.36
CA THR A 126 -4.29 8.88 24.42
C THR A 126 -4.10 9.56 23.08
N ALA A 127 -4.53 8.90 22.01
CA ALA A 127 -4.62 9.50 20.68
C ALA A 127 -5.91 9.05 19.98
N GLN A 128 -6.49 9.96 19.20
CA GLN A 128 -7.65 9.69 18.33
C GLN A 128 -7.28 10.04 16.90
N VAL A 129 -7.48 9.11 15.98
CA VAL A 129 -7.10 9.26 14.57
C VAL A 129 -8.26 8.84 13.68
N ARG A 130 -8.54 9.61 12.64
CA ARG A 130 -9.38 9.16 11.52
C ARG A 130 -8.52 8.84 10.33
N GLY A 131 -8.50 7.57 9.94
CA GLY A 131 -7.86 7.05 8.75
C GLY A 131 -8.86 6.72 7.65
N GLU A 132 -8.45 6.95 6.41
CA GLU A 132 -9.21 6.67 5.20
C GLU A 132 -8.33 5.86 4.25
N SER A 133 -8.79 4.69 3.83
CA SER A 133 -8.08 3.88 2.84
C SER A 133 -8.56 4.22 1.43
N LEU A 134 -7.65 4.71 0.60
CA LEU A 134 -7.95 5.27 -0.73
C LEU A 134 -7.89 4.24 -1.87
N GLY A 135 -7.54 2.98 -1.60
CA GLY A 135 -7.32 1.94 -2.61
C GLY A 135 -5.84 1.77 -2.97
N GLY A 136 -5.48 0.63 -3.60
CA GLY A 136 -4.09 0.34 -3.95
C GLY A 136 -3.10 0.33 -2.77
N GLY A 137 -3.57 0.07 -1.55
CA GLY A 137 -2.75 0.19 -0.34
C GLY A 137 -2.46 1.63 0.10
N LYS A 138 -2.96 2.66 -0.60
CA LYS A 138 -2.83 4.07 -0.24
C LYS A 138 -3.80 4.43 0.88
N MET A 139 -3.38 5.37 1.74
CA MET A 139 -4.20 5.83 2.84
C MET A 139 -4.12 7.35 3.00
N ARG A 140 -4.99 7.91 3.81
CA ARG A 140 -4.97 9.29 4.27
C ARG A 140 -5.37 9.36 5.74
N ILE A 141 -4.64 10.12 6.54
CA ILE A 141 -5.11 10.53 7.85
C ILE A 141 -5.79 11.88 7.70
N SER A 142 -7.08 11.92 8.00
CA SER A 142 -7.91 13.12 7.82
C SER A 142 -8.23 13.85 9.13
N ARG A 143 -7.98 13.22 10.30
CA ARG A 143 -8.17 13.87 11.62
C ARG A 143 -7.23 13.26 12.66
N ILE A 144 -6.68 14.13 13.53
CA ILE A 144 -5.90 13.74 14.72
C ILE A 144 -6.42 14.58 15.91
N ASN A 145 -6.83 13.93 16.99
CA ASN A 145 -7.31 14.54 18.23
C ASN A 145 -8.35 15.64 17.98
N GLY A 146 -9.32 15.38 17.09
CA GLY A 146 -10.38 16.31 16.71
C GLY A 146 -10.01 17.36 15.66
N VAL A 147 -8.72 17.55 15.34
CA VAL A 147 -8.23 18.50 14.34
C VAL A 147 -8.18 17.84 12.97
N GLY A 148 -8.77 18.50 11.95
CA GLY A 148 -8.63 18.08 10.56
C GLY A 148 -7.19 18.26 10.08
N VAL A 149 -6.61 17.20 9.53
CA VAL A 149 -5.27 17.16 8.94
C VAL A 149 -5.34 16.49 7.56
N ASP A 150 -4.23 16.49 6.82
CA ASP A 150 -4.11 15.78 5.55
C ASP A 150 -2.69 15.21 5.47
N ILE A 151 -2.56 13.92 5.84
CA ILE A 151 -1.31 13.17 5.78
C ILE A 151 -1.52 12.04 4.78
N SER A 152 -0.77 12.06 3.69
CA SER A 152 -0.96 11.14 2.57
C SER A 152 -0.35 9.75 2.79
N GLY A 153 0.64 9.63 3.68
CA GLY A 153 1.47 8.43 3.85
C GLY A 153 2.33 8.08 2.63
N MET A 154 2.41 8.97 1.66
CA MET A 154 3.23 8.79 0.46
C MET A 154 4.67 9.25 0.65
N TYR A 155 4.90 10.12 1.61
CA TYR A 155 6.20 10.68 1.95
C TYR A 155 6.57 10.34 3.39
N SER A 156 7.86 10.30 3.64
CA SER A 156 8.37 10.38 5.01
C SER A 156 7.82 11.62 5.69
N THR A 157 7.19 11.47 6.83
CA THR A 157 6.41 12.54 7.46
C THR A 157 6.88 12.83 8.87
N LEU A 158 7.31 14.07 9.12
CA LEU A 158 7.47 14.59 10.47
C LEU A 158 6.17 15.22 10.94
N PHE A 159 5.60 14.68 12.01
CA PHE A 159 4.44 15.23 12.70
C PHE A 159 4.89 15.91 13.99
N VAL A 160 4.51 17.17 14.17
CA VAL A 160 4.89 17.97 15.34
C VAL A 160 3.65 18.63 15.95
N ALA A 161 3.35 18.30 17.19
CA ALA A 161 2.35 18.98 18.00
C ALA A 161 3.02 20.09 18.81
N HIS A 162 2.50 21.31 18.71
CA HIS A 162 3.10 22.51 19.33
C HIS A 162 2.06 23.57 19.66
N LYS A 163 2.48 24.61 20.40
CA LYS A 163 1.67 25.81 20.64
C LYS A 163 1.66 26.72 19.41
N ASP A 164 0.51 27.31 19.10
CA ASP A 164 0.36 28.30 18.01
C ASP A 164 0.87 29.68 18.45
N VAL A 165 2.19 29.82 18.58
CA VAL A 165 2.84 31.08 19.00
C VAL A 165 3.92 31.50 18.00
N PRO A 166 4.18 32.83 17.87
CA PRO A 166 5.22 33.33 16.97
C PRO A 166 6.58 32.69 17.24
N GLY A 167 7.29 32.34 16.14
CA GLY A 167 8.64 31.79 16.21
C GLY A 167 8.73 30.28 16.19
N VAL A 168 7.69 29.53 16.56
CA VAL A 168 7.75 28.04 16.59
C VAL A 168 7.99 27.47 15.18
N LEU A 169 7.23 27.88 14.17
CA LEU A 169 7.44 27.40 12.81
C LEU A 169 8.84 27.75 12.28
N ALA A 170 9.37 28.94 12.63
CA ALA A 170 10.73 29.32 12.26
C ALA A 170 11.76 28.40 12.94
N ALA A 171 11.58 28.07 14.22
CA ALA A 171 12.47 27.15 14.94
C ALA A 171 12.42 25.74 14.32
N LEU A 172 11.24 25.21 14.00
CA LEU A 172 11.07 23.91 13.36
C LEU A 172 11.78 23.88 11.98
N THR A 173 11.49 24.84 11.11
CA THR A 173 12.08 24.86 9.75
C THR A 173 13.59 25.14 9.77
N ASN A 174 14.09 25.95 10.69
CA ASN A 174 15.54 26.17 10.85
C ASN A 174 16.26 24.90 11.30
N LEU A 175 15.67 24.11 12.22
CA LEU A 175 16.24 22.85 12.65
C LEU A 175 16.29 21.84 11.48
N LEU A 176 15.21 21.72 10.70
CA LEU A 176 15.15 20.85 9.54
C LEU A 176 16.18 21.27 8.47
N ALA A 177 16.32 22.58 8.23
CA ALA A 177 17.33 23.11 7.32
C ALA A 177 18.76 22.81 7.80
N TYR A 178 19.03 22.95 9.10
CA TYR A 178 20.33 22.60 9.70
C TYR A 178 20.63 21.10 9.58
N ALA A 179 19.61 20.26 9.70
CA ALA A 179 19.71 18.82 9.52
C ALA A 179 19.72 18.37 8.04
N HIS A 180 19.77 19.32 7.08
CA HIS A 180 19.73 19.07 5.65
C HIS A 180 18.50 18.28 5.18
N VAL A 181 17.38 18.40 5.88
CA VAL A 181 16.12 17.77 5.51
C VAL A 181 15.40 18.64 4.49
N ASN A 182 15.16 18.11 3.28
CA ASN A 182 14.38 18.79 2.27
C ASN A 182 12.88 18.57 2.52
N ILE A 183 12.12 19.66 2.54
CA ILE A 183 10.67 19.65 2.81
C ILE A 183 9.94 19.69 1.46
N ALA A 184 9.23 18.62 1.13
CA ALA A 184 8.37 18.53 -0.06
C ALA A 184 7.06 19.29 0.17
N PHE A 185 6.42 19.10 1.34
CA PHE A 185 5.20 19.80 1.74
C PHE A 185 5.28 20.19 3.22
N CYS A 186 4.72 21.36 3.53
CA CYS A 186 4.56 21.83 4.89
C CYS A 186 3.13 22.33 5.08
N ARG A 187 2.42 21.80 6.07
CA ARG A 187 1.08 22.24 6.43
C ARG A 187 0.98 22.38 7.94
N THR A 188 0.34 23.46 8.39
CA THR A 188 0.06 23.66 9.82
C THR A 188 -1.43 23.81 10.03
N TYR A 189 -1.93 23.06 10.97
CA TYR A 189 -3.33 23.03 11.39
C TYR A 189 -3.43 23.49 12.83
N ARG A 190 -4.45 24.25 13.17
CA ARG A 190 -4.67 24.74 14.54
C ARG A 190 -6.13 24.62 14.95
N THR A 191 -6.38 24.43 16.23
CA THR A 191 -7.72 24.46 16.82
C THR A 191 -8.23 25.88 16.95
N GLU A 192 -7.38 26.76 17.49
CA GLU A 192 -7.66 28.18 17.73
C GLU A 192 -6.33 28.96 17.79
N VAL A 193 -6.44 30.29 17.69
CA VAL A 193 -5.27 31.18 17.78
C VAL A 193 -4.65 31.08 19.16
N GLY A 194 -3.34 30.76 19.24
CA GLY A 194 -2.60 30.61 20.49
C GLY A 194 -2.81 29.25 21.19
N GLY A 195 -3.67 28.39 20.64
CA GLY A 195 -3.94 27.05 21.17
C GLY A 195 -3.00 25.99 20.66
N GLN A 196 -3.49 24.74 20.59
CA GLN A 196 -2.76 23.62 20.03
C GLN A 196 -2.70 23.71 18.51
N ALA A 197 -1.51 23.46 17.93
CA ALA A 197 -1.30 23.34 16.50
C ALA A 197 -0.55 22.06 16.18
N TYR A 198 -0.75 21.57 14.96
CA TYR A 198 -0.06 20.43 14.39
C TYR A 198 0.62 20.86 13.08
N SER A 199 1.93 20.68 13.01
CA SER A 199 2.69 20.87 11.77
C SER A 199 3.08 19.52 11.20
N VAL A 200 2.77 19.34 9.91
CA VAL A 200 3.09 18.16 9.12
C VAL A 200 4.11 18.59 8.08
N PHE A 201 5.29 17.99 8.12
CA PHE A 201 6.34 18.17 7.13
C PHE A 201 6.53 16.85 6.39
N GLU A 202 6.12 16.80 5.15
CA GLU A 202 6.42 15.69 4.26
C GLU A 202 7.80 15.95 3.62
N THR A 203 8.72 14.98 3.73
CA THR A 203 10.14 15.12 3.36
C THR A 203 10.55 14.13 2.29
N ASP A 204 11.56 14.48 1.49
CA ASP A 204 12.06 13.62 0.40
C ASP A 204 12.82 12.38 0.89
N GLY A 205 13.04 12.24 2.19
CA GLY A 205 13.70 11.09 2.79
C GLY A 205 13.63 11.12 4.31
N ALA A 206 14.03 10.02 4.93
CA ALA A 206 14.11 9.92 6.38
C ALA A 206 15.16 10.89 6.92
N PRO A 207 14.82 11.71 7.94
CA PRO A 207 15.81 12.51 8.63
C PRO A 207 16.74 11.63 9.47
N ASP A 208 17.89 12.18 9.84
CA ASP A 208 18.78 11.55 10.83
C ASP A 208 18.02 11.30 12.17
N ASP A 209 18.31 10.19 12.84
CA ASP A 209 17.67 9.78 14.09
C ASP A 209 17.76 10.84 15.22
N THR A 210 18.67 11.80 15.09
CA THR A 210 18.83 12.91 16.05
C THR A 210 17.78 14.01 15.87
N VAL A 211 17.14 14.11 14.73
CA VAL A 211 16.22 15.22 14.37
C VAL A 211 14.98 15.23 15.26
N VAL A 212 14.31 14.10 15.44
CA VAL A 212 13.10 14.01 16.27
C VAL A 212 13.41 14.37 17.73
N PRO A 213 14.47 13.82 18.37
CA PRO A 213 14.87 14.25 19.72
C PRO A 213 15.23 15.73 19.83
N MET A 214 15.77 16.34 18.77
CA MET A 214 16.07 17.79 18.77
C MET A 214 14.78 18.62 18.63
N LEU A 215 13.83 18.22 17.80
CA LEU A 215 12.51 18.88 17.68
C LEU A 215 11.77 18.89 19.01
N ARG A 216 11.79 17.77 19.74
CA ARG A 216 11.15 17.65 21.07
C ARG A 216 11.75 18.54 22.15
N LYS A 217 12.97 19.04 21.96
CA LYS A 217 13.63 19.96 22.89
C LYS A 217 13.37 21.43 22.59
N LEU A 218 12.71 21.76 21.48
CA LEU A 218 12.36 23.14 21.16
C LEU A 218 11.26 23.64 22.08
N ASP A 219 11.35 24.92 22.46
CA ASP A 219 10.34 25.59 23.27
C ASP A 219 8.98 25.54 22.55
N ASN A 220 7.91 25.27 23.30
CA ASN A 220 6.54 25.16 22.82
C ASN A 220 6.26 23.98 21.88
N VAL A 221 7.16 23.02 21.75
CA VAL A 221 6.89 21.72 21.12
C VAL A 221 6.45 20.74 22.21
N ASP A 222 5.25 20.20 22.08
CA ASP A 222 4.69 19.23 23.03
C ASP A 222 5.03 17.79 22.64
N TYR A 223 5.09 17.52 21.33
CA TYR A 223 5.38 16.19 20.79
C TYR A 223 5.93 16.29 19.36
N ALA A 224 6.83 15.39 18.99
CA ALA A 224 7.28 15.20 17.62
C ALA A 224 7.52 13.72 17.34
N THR A 225 7.11 13.24 16.17
CA THR A 225 7.38 11.89 15.70
C THR A 225 7.67 11.87 14.21
N PHE A 226 8.41 10.86 13.78
CA PHE A 226 8.65 10.56 12.39
C PHE A 226 7.80 9.36 11.99
N ILE A 227 7.06 9.48 10.91
CA ILE A 227 6.17 8.48 10.35
C ILE A 227 6.77 8.06 9.02
N GLU A 228 7.21 6.83 8.94
CA GLU A 228 7.66 6.20 7.70
C GLU A 228 6.84 4.94 7.46
N LEU A 229 6.27 4.86 6.26
CA LEU A 229 5.54 3.68 5.85
C LEU A 229 6.33 2.93 4.77
N PRO A 230 6.37 1.60 4.80
CA PRO A 230 6.98 0.82 3.74
C PRO A 230 6.39 1.19 2.36
N GLY A 231 7.25 1.50 1.41
CA GLY A 231 6.85 1.95 0.07
C GLY A 231 6.44 3.42 -0.02
N SER A 232 6.77 4.26 0.99
CA SER A 232 6.69 5.71 0.86
C SER A 232 7.71 6.24 -0.16
N ALA A 233 7.48 7.45 -0.70
CA ALA A 233 8.35 8.07 -1.70
C ALA A 233 9.79 8.33 -1.23
N SER A 234 10.11 8.02 0.03
CA SER A 234 11.49 8.02 0.55
C SER A 234 12.44 7.07 -0.18
N SER A 235 11.89 6.07 -0.91
CA SER A 235 12.66 5.20 -1.80
C SER A 235 13.05 5.89 -3.12
N LEU A 236 12.45 7.05 -3.44
CA LEU A 236 12.80 7.80 -4.63
C LEU A 236 14.12 8.55 -4.43
N SER A 237 14.98 8.54 -5.44
CA SER A 237 16.21 9.33 -5.43
C SER A 237 15.89 10.81 -5.39
N PRO A 238 16.44 11.62 -4.45
CA PRO A 238 16.13 13.03 -4.34
C PRO A 238 16.39 13.80 -5.61
N GLY A 239 15.42 14.61 -6.05
CA GLY A 239 15.54 15.48 -7.22
C GLY A 239 15.46 14.78 -8.58
N VAL A 240 15.15 13.48 -8.61
CA VAL A 240 14.99 12.73 -9.87
C VAL A 240 13.53 12.74 -10.31
N SER A 241 13.31 13.11 -11.56
CA SER A 241 12.04 13.00 -12.27
C SER A 241 12.18 12.03 -13.43
N ALA A 242 11.28 11.09 -13.57
CA ALA A 242 11.24 10.19 -14.71
C ALA A 242 10.51 10.81 -15.92
N LYS A 243 10.05 12.04 -15.80
CA LYS A 243 9.37 12.81 -16.85
C LYS A 243 10.20 12.96 -18.13
N GLU A 244 11.53 12.94 -18.00
CA GLU A 244 12.46 13.00 -19.12
C GLU A 244 12.47 11.73 -19.98
N ILE A 245 11.89 10.62 -19.50
CA ILE A 245 11.82 9.35 -20.25
C ILE A 245 10.46 9.24 -20.93
N PHE A 246 9.38 9.27 -20.17
CA PHE A 246 8.00 9.35 -20.69
C PHE A 246 7.02 9.75 -19.59
N ASP A 247 5.95 10.42 -19.99
CA ASP A 247 4.84 10.89 -19.13
C ASP A 247 3.48 10.48 -19.69
N ASP A 248 3.48 9.86 -20.89
CA ASP A 248 2.31 9.30 -21.55
C ASP A 248 2.68 8.16 -22.52
N GLY A 249 1.67 7.57 -23.16
CA GLY A 249 1.88 6.44 -24.06
C GLY A 249 2.57 6.79 -25.38
N GLU A 250 2.43 8.02 -25.87
CA GLU A 250 3.08 8.48 -27.10
C GLU A 250 4.59 8.63 -26.85
N GLN A 251 4.95 9.32 -25.76
CA GLN A 251 6.35 9.48 -25.34
C GLN A 251 7.00 8.12 -25.00
N LEU A 252 6.22 7.15 -24.45
CA LEU A 252 6.74 5.80 -24.23
C LEU A 252 7.13 5.11 -25.53
N LEU A 253 6.32 5.25 -26.59
CA LEU A 253 6.64 4.68 -27.91
C LEU A 253 7.84 5.40 -28.53
N ASP A 254 7.87 6.72 -28.46
CA ASP A 254 9.01 7.52 -28.95
C ASP A 254 10.32 7.10 -28.24
N ALA A 255 10.28 6.91 -26.91
CA ALA A 255 11.44 6.45 -26.16
C ALA A 255 11.87 5.02 -26.55
N CYS A 256 10.93 4.14 -26.89
CA CYS A 256 11.26 2.80 -27.42
C CYS A 256 12.00 2.88 -28.76
N GLU A 257 11.55 3.78 -29.67
CA GLU A 257 12.16 3.98 -30.98
C GLU A 257 13.56 4.64 -30.85
N GLU A 258 13.68 5.70 -30.05
CA GLU A 258 14.93 6.42 -29.85
C GLU A 258 16.02 5.57 -29.18
N LEU A 259 15.65 4.78 -28.19
CA LEU A 259 16.58 3.93 -27.44
C LEU A 259 16.79 2.56 -28.08
N GLY A 260 15.92 2.14 -29.01
CA GLY A 260 15.94 0.79 -29.60
C GLY A 260 15.65 -0.30 -28.57
N LEU A 261 14.80 -0.01 -27.56
CA LEU A 261 14.47 -0.90 -26.44
C LEU A 261 13.01 -1.35 -26.48
N SER A 262 12.72 -2.46 -25.81
CA SER A 262 11.35 -2.92 -25.55
C SER A 262 10.62 -1.95 -24.58
N ILE A 263 9.29 -2.00 -24.55
CA ILE A 263 8.48 -1.24 -23.57
C ILE A 263 8.92 -1.59 -22.14
N GLY A 264 9.16 -2.88 -21.86
CA GLY A 264 9.60 -3.33 -20.54
C GLY A 264 10.97 -2.77 -20.18
N ALA A 265 11.93 -2.81 -21.11
CA ALA A 265 13.26 -2.27 -20.90
C ALA A 265 13.26 -0.75 -20.68
N VAL A 266 12.42 0.02 -21.42
CA VAL A 266 12.25 1.45 -21.19
C VAL A 266 11.67 1.70 -19.80
N MET A 267 10.68 0.93 -19.37
CA MET A 267 10.12 1.04 -18.03
C MET A 267 11.13 0.68 -16.94
N ALA A 268 11.97 -0.33 -17.15
CA ALA A 268 13.05 -0.69 -16.23
C ALA A 268 14.09 0.44 -16.08
N VAL A 269 14.48 1.08 -17.18
CA VAL A 269 15.35 2.28 -17.16
C VAL A 269 14.71 3.41 -16.39
N ARG A 270 13.40 3.64 -16.60
CA ARG A 270 12.64 4.65 -15.88
C ARG A 270 12.62 4.38 -14.38
N GLU A 271 12.33 3.13 -13.99
CA GLU A 271 12.31 2.73 -12.58
C GLU A 271 13.69 2.85 -11.93
N ALA A 272 14.75 2.41 -12.62
CA ALA A 272 16.12 2.54 -12.15
C ALA A 272 16.53 4.01 -11.92
N ARG A 273 16.02 4.94 -12.72
CA ARG A 273 16.22 6.38 -12.47
C ARG A 273 15.50 6.87 -11.23
N LEU A 274 14.26 6.41 -11.00
CA LEU A 274 13.45 6.81 -9.85
C LEU A 274 14.03 6.29 -8.53
N THR A 275 14.37 4.99 -8.48
CA THR A 275 14.65 4.28 -7.23
C THR A 275 16.10 3.80 -7.08
N GLY A 276 16.89 3.91 -8.14
CA GLY A 276 18.23 3.33 -8.26
C GLY A 276 18.20 1.91 -8.83
N GLU A 277 19.20 1.58 -9.66
CA GLU A 277 19.25 0.30 -10.41
C GLU A 277 19.19 -0.94 -9.49
N ALA A 278 19.98 -0.94 -8.43
CA ALA A 278 20.02 -2.08 -7.49
C ALA A 278 18.67 -2.31 -6.80
N HIS A 279 17.97 -1.22 -6.43
CA HIS A 279 16.64 -1.31 -5.81
C HIS A 279 15.61 -1.79 -6.83
N ALA A 280 15.58 -1.23 -8.04
CA ALA A 280 14.63 -1.61 -9.08
C ALA A 280 14.73 -3.10 -9.44
N VAL A 281 15.95 -3.63 -9.57
CA VAL A 281 16.19 -5.06 -9.85
C VAL A 281 15.75 -5.94 -8.68
N ALA A 282 16.12 -5.58 -7.44
CA ALA A 282 15.74 -6.34 -6.26
C ALA A 282 14.23 -6.38 -6.03
N ALA A 283 13.55 -5.23 -6.22
CA ALA A 283 12.11 -5.12 -6.07
C ALA A 283 11.34 -5.93 -7.13
N MET A 284 11.76 -5.88 -8.42
CA MET A 284 11.11 -6.68 -9.47
C MET A 284 11.35 -8.18 -9.27
N ARG A 285 12.54 -8.59 -8.80
CA ARG A 285 12.81 -9.98 -8.45
C ARG A 285 11.89 -10.46 -7.33
N ARG A 286 11.70 -9.65 -6.27
CA ARG A 286 10.76 -9.96 -5.20
C ARG A 286 9.32 -10.10 -5.72
N VAL A 287 8.89 -9.20 -6.60
CA VAL A 287 7.56 -9.29 -7.26
C VAL A 287 7.44 -10.62 -8.00
N LEU A 288 8.42 -10.99 -8.82
CA LEU A 288 8.42 -12.24 -9.57
C LEU A 288 8.40 -13.47 -8.65
N ASP A 289 9.20 -13.47 -7.57
CA ASP A 289 9.25 -14.59 -6.62
C ASP A 289 7.89 -14.79 -5.93
N VAL A 290 7.26 -13.71 -5.47
CA VAL A 290 5.91 -13.77 -4.87
C VAL A 290 4.87 -14.21 -5.90
N MET A 291 4.90 -13.67 -7.14
CA MET A 291 3.97 -14.07 -8.21
C MET A 291 4.09 -15.55 -8.57
N ARG A 292 5.27 -16.13 -8.54
CA ARG A 292 5.48 -17.57 -8.72
C ARG A 292 4.87 -18.37 -7.57
N GLU A 293 5.10 -17.94 -6.35
CA GLU A 293 4.58 -18.64 -5.19
C GLU A 293 3.05 -18.56 -5.12
N GLU A 294 2.47 -17.37 -5.29
CA GLU A 294 1.01 -17.18 -5.21
C GLU A 294 0.23 -17.95 -6.28
N THR A 295 0.83 -18.15 -7.46
CA THR A 295 0.22 -18.90 -8.57
C THR A 295 0.38 -20.41 -8.44
N THR A 296 1.32 -20.92 -7.66
CA THR A 296 1.66 -22.35 -7.59
C THR A 296 1.32 -23.00 -6.25
N ALA A 297 1.53 -22.31 -5.14
CA ALA A 297 1.30 -22.89 -3.81
C ALA A 297 -0.14 -23.39 -3.58
N PRO A 298 -1.21 -22.65 -3.98
CA PRO A 298 -2.58 -23.13 -3.84
C PRO A 298 -2.90 -24.34 -4.74
N LEU A 299 -2.26 -24.43 -5.92
CA LEU A 299 -2.40 -25.59 -6.80
C LEU A 299 -1.79 -26.85 -6.16
N ALA A 300 -0.63 -26.70 -5.50
CA ALA A 300 0.03 -27.79 -4.80
C ALA A 300 -0.74 -28.19 -3.53
N ASN A 301 -1.10 -27.21 -2.69
CA ASN A 301 -1.73 -27.42 -1.39
C ASN A 301 -2.92 -26.46 -1.19
N PRO A 302 -4.11 -26.79 -1.74
CA PRO A 302 -5.30 -25.97 -1.60
C PRO A 302 -5.72 -25.77 -0.16
N GLN A 303 -6.08 -24.55 0.22
CA GLN A 303 -6.61 -24.22 1.54
C GLN A 303 -7.99 -23.57 1.40
N ARG A 304 -8.83 -23.71 2.42
CA ARG A 304 -10.11 -23.03 2.45
C ARG A 304 -9.96 -21.58 2.88
N SER A 305 -10.67 -20.70 2.19
CA SER A 305 -10.77 -19.27 2.54
C SER A 305 -11.28 -19.07 3.96
N LEU A 306 -11.03 -17.89 4.56
CA LEU A 306 -11.51 -17.55 5.91
C LEU A 306 -13.03 -17.75 6.06
N GLY A 307 -13.81 -17.43 5.03
CA GLY A 307 -15.26 -17.65 5.00
C GLY A 307 -15.69 -19.07 4.64
N GLY A 308 -14.75 -19.96 4.30
CA GLY A 308 -15.03 -21.35 3.92
C GLY A 308 -15.73 -21.53 2.57
N LEU A 309 -15.85 -20.45 1.77
CA LEU A 309 -16.64 -20.44 0.53
C LEU A 309 -15.87 -20.99 -0.67
N ILE A 310 -14.56 -20.70 -0.76
CA ILE A 310 -13.68 -21.11 -1.88
C ILE A 310 -12.45 -21.84 -1.34
N GLY A 311 -11.78 -22.60 -2.20
CA GLY A 311 -10.52 -23.28 -1.92
C GLY A 311 -10.41 -24.66 -2.57
N GLY A 312 -9.56 -24.75 -3.60
CA GLY A 312 -9.28 -25.96 -4.38
C GLY A 312 -9.88 -25.99 -5.78
N GLU A 313 -10.67 -25.00 -6.15
CA GLU A 313 -11.26 -24.85 -7.50
C GLU A 313 -10.16 -24.66 -8.56
N ALA A 314 -9.14 -23.88 -8.24
CA ALA A 314 -7.98 -23.66 -9.13
C ALA A 314 -7.29 -24.98 -9.50
N LYS A 315 -7.08 -25.85 -8.53
CA LYS A 315 -6.50 -27.19 -8.75
C LYS A 315 -7.37 -28.08 -9.63
N LEU A 316 -8.70 -27.96 -9.52
CA LEU A 316 -9.62 -28.72 -10.37
C LEU A 316 -9.52 -28.25 -11.82
N VAL A 317 -9.42 -26.93 -12.05
CA VAL A 317 -9.21 -26.35 -13.39
C VAL A 317 -7.87 -26.80 -13.97
N GLU A 318 -6.79 -26.74 -13.21
CA GLU A 318 -5.47 -27.23 -13.62
C GLU A 318 -5.52 -28.72 -14.04
N ALA A 319 -6.16 -29.55 -13.25
CA ALA A 319 -6.29 -30.99 -13.53
C ALA A 319 -7.03 -31.30 -14.82
N THR A 320 -8.03 -30.48 -15.19
CA THR A 320 -8.74 -30.62 -16.48
C THR A 320 -7.82 -30.40 -17.68
N GLY A 321 -6.95 -29.40 -17.61
CA GLY A 321 -6.00 -29.10 -18.69
C GLY A 321 -4.88 -30.15 -18.85
N ARG A 322 -4.51 -30.85 -17.75
CA ARG A 322 -3.46 -31.89 -17.77
C ARG A 322 -3.97 -33.24 -18.23
N ASN A 323 -5.21 -33.61 -17.88
CA ASN A 323 -5.71 -34.97 -18.04
C ASN A 323 -6.40 -35.22 -19.41
N ASP A 324 -7.00 -34.21 -20.00
CA ASP A 324 -7.68 -34.33 -21.28
C ASP A 324 -7.68 -33.00 -22.05
N LEU A 325 -6.75 -32.89 -23.01
CA LEU A 325 -6.66 -31.73 -23.90
C LEU A 325 -7.93 -31.55 -24.75
N SER A 326 -8.75 -32.61 -24.92
CA SER A 326 -10.03 -32.55 -25.66
C SER A 326 -11.17 -32.02 -24.77
N ALA A 327 -11.03 -32.08 -23.45
CA ALA A 327 -12.02 -31.61 -22.49
C ALA A 327 -11.98 -30.10 -22.24
N SER A 328 -10.84 -29.44 -22.51
CA SER A 328 -10.71 -28.00 -22.35
C SER A 328 -10.96 -27.26 -23.66
N LEU A 329 -12.05 -26.49 -23.70
CA LEU A 329 -12.38 -25.61 -24.84
C LEU A 329 -11.36 -24.48 -25.04
N MET A 330 -10.60 -24.13 -24.00
CA MET A 330 -9.62 -23.02 -24.02
C MET A 330 -8.23 -23.44 -24.46
N GLY A 331 -7.92 -24.74 -24.48
CA GLY A 331 -6.58 -25.25 -24.71
C GLY A 331 -5.65 -25.14 -23.49
N PRO A 332 -4.44 -25.73 -23.54
CA PRO A 332 -3.62 -25.94 -22.34
C PRO A 332 -3.07 -24.64 -21.73
N VAL A 333 -2.61 -23.69 -22.53
CA VAL A 333 -1.99 -22.44 -22.03
C VAL A 333 -3.03 -21.56 -21.32
N GLN A 334 -4.19 -21.40 -21.93
CA GLN A 334 -5.24 -20.58 -21.33
C GLN A 334 -5.84 -21.25 -20.10
N THR A 335 -5.97 -22.58 -20.09
CA THR A 335 -6.41 -23.32 -18.90
C THR A 335 -5.41 -23.16 -17.73
N ASP A 336 -4.11 -23.21 -18.02
CA ASP A 336 -3.06 -22.96 -17.02
C ASP A 336 -3.10 -21.52 -16.50
N ALA A 337 -3.25 -20.53 -17.39
CA ALA A 337 -3.39 -19.13 -17.01
C ALA A 337 -4.59 -18.88 -16.08
N VAL A 338 -5.75 -19.48 -16.40
CA VAL A 338 -6.96 -19.38 -15.58
C VAL A 338 -6.76 -20.07 -14.23
N ALA A 339 -6.16 -21.27 -14.20
CA ALA A 339 -5.88 -21.99 -12.95
C ALA A 339 -4.95 -21.18 -12.03
N ARG A 340 -3.89 -20.59 -12.59
CA ARG A 340 -2.96 -19.71 -11.84
C ARG A 340 -3.67 -18.44 -11.32
N ALA A 341 -4.47 -17.79 -12.14
CA ALA A 341 -5.22 -16.61 -11.71
C ALA A 341 -6.20 -16.93 -10.57
N MET A 342 -6.89 -18.09 -10.64
CA MET A 342 -7.75 -18.57 -9.56
C MET A 342 -6.95 -18.93 -8.30
N ALA A 343 -5.75 -19.49 -8.45
CA ALA A 343 -4.87 -19.80 -7.33
C ALA A 343 -4.52 -18.54 -6.52
N VAL A 344 -4.21 -17.43 -7.19
CA VAL A 344 -3.97 -16.14 -6.51
C VAL A 344 -5.19 -15.69 -5.72
N LEU A 345 -6.38 -15.81 -6.28
CA LEU A 345 -7.63 -15.49 -5.57
C LEU A 345 -7.83 -16.37 -4.33
N GLU A 346 -7.58 -17.68 -4.44
CA GLU A 346 -7.65 -18.59 -3.29
C GLU A 346 -6.61 -18.23 -2.23
N ARG A 347 -5.37 -17.90 -2.63
CA ARG A 347 -4.32 -17.47 -1.70
C ARG A 347 -4.69 -16.19 -0.97
N SER A 348 -5.16 -15.18 -1.67
CA SER A 348 -5.58 -13.92 -1.04
C SER A 348 -6.74 -14.12 -0.06
N ALA A 349 -7.71 -14.97 -0.41
CA ALA A 349 -8.86 -15.29 0.44
C ALA A 349 -8.51 -16.10 1.70
N THR A 350 -7.32 -16.72 1.74
CA THR A 350 -6.75 -17.38 2.93
C THR A 350 -5.82 -16.49 3.75
N MET A 351 -5.76 -15.19 3.45
CA MET A 351 -4.79 -14.24 4.03
C MET A 351 -3.34 -14.65 3.75
N GLY A 352 -3.07 -15.12 2.55
CA GLY A 352 -1.71 -15.35 2.06
C GLY A 352 -1.13 -14.10 1.40
N VAL A 353 0.20 -14.10 1.20
CA VAL A 353 0.92 -13.01 0.54
C VAL A 353 0.67 -13.07 -0.97
N ILE A 354 0.35 -11.93 -1.54
CA ILE A 354 0.13 -11.70 -2.98
C ILE A 354 0.79 -10.40 -3.45
N VAL A 355 0.93 -10.24 -4.76
CA VAL A 355 1.23 -8.95 -5.39
C VAL A 355 -0.06 -8.34 -5.92
N ALA A 356 -0.46 -7.18 -5.43
CA ALA A 356 -1.56 -6.44 -6.07
C ALA A 356 -1.17 -6.01 -7.50
N ALA A 357 -2.09 -6.08 -8.47
CA ALA A 357 -1.79 -5.73 -9.85
C ALA A 357 -3.06 -5.21 -10.60
N PRO A 358 -3.37 -3.92 -10.58
CA PRO A 358 -2.95 -2.88 -9.62
C PRO A 358 -3.66 -3.00 -8.28
N THR A 359 -4.64 -3.87 -8.11
CA THR A 359 -5.36 -4.13 -6.86
C THR A 359 -5.33 -5.61 -6.50
N ALA A 360 -5.68 -5.94 -5.25
CA ALA A 360 -5.77 -7.33 -4.82
C ALA A 360 -6.87 -8.11 -5.57
N GLY A 361 -7.94 -7.43 -6.03
CA GLY A 361 -9.03 -8.06 -6.79
C GLY A 361 -8.62 -8.55 -8.17
N SER A 362 -7.69 -7.87 -8.83
CA SER A 362 -7.14 -8.21 -10.16
C SER A 362 -5.79 -8.93 -10.10
N ALA A 363 -5.24 -9.15 -8.90
CA ALA A 363 -3.88 -9.64 -8.65
C ALA A 363 -3.49 -10.90 -9.44
N GLY A 364 -4.45 -11.79 -9.72
CA GLY A 364 -4.19 -13.05 -10.42
C GLY A 364 -4.05 -12.94 -11.93
N VAL A 365 -4.52 -11.86 -12.57
CA VAL A 365 -4.60 -11.77 -14.04
C VAL A 365 -3.21 -11.68 -14.66
N VAL A 366 -2.41 -10.73 -14.22
CA VAL A 366 -1.05 -10.51 -14.76
C VAL A 366 -0.15 -11.75 -14.53
N PRO A 367 0.03 -12.25 -13.29
CA PRO A 367 0.91 -13.40 -13.07
C PRO A 367 0.37 -14.67 -13.72
N GLY A 368 -0.96 -14.89 -13.74
CA GLY A 368 -1.55 -16.04 -14.39
C GLY A 368 -1.24 -16.09 -15.87
N CYS A 369 -1.39 -14.98 -16.59
CA CYS A 369 -1.11 -14.90 -18.02
C CYS A 369 0.40 -14.94 -18.31
N VAL A 370 1.20 -14.11 -17.64
CA VAL A 370 2.64 -13.98 -17.90
C VAL A 370 3.37 -15.28 -17.60
N LEU A 371 3.12 -15.90 -16.44
CA LEU A 371 3.83 -17.11 -16.03
C LEU A 371 3.41 -18.36 -16.82
N ALA A 372 2.11 -18.49 -17.19
CA ALA A 372 1.69 -19.58 -18.07
C ALA A 372 2.35 -19.49 -19.45
N LEU A 373 2.51 -18.28 -19.98
CA LEU A 373 3.21 -18.06 -21.25
C LEU A 373 4.72 -18.27 -21.11
N ALA A 374 5.32 -17.78 -20.03
CA ALA A 374 6.73 -17.94 -19.73
C ALA A 374 7.14 -19.42 -19.66
N ASP A 375 6.38 -20.24 -18.96
CA ASP A 375 6.60 -21.68 -18.89
C ASP A 375 6.48 -22.36 -20.26
N ARG A 376 5.47 -21.95 -21.04
CA ARG A 376 5.25 -22.48 -22.39
C ARG A 376 6.36 -22.14 -23.37
N LEU A 377 6.93 -20.94 -23.25
CA LEU A 377 7.99 -20.42 -24.12
C LEU A 377 9.39 -20.66 -23.55
N GLN A 378 9.48 -21.22 -22.34
CA GLN A 378 10.73 -21.46 -21.60
C GLN A 378 11.55 -20.17 -21.42
N LEU A 379 10.88 -19.08 -21.05
CA LEU A 379 11.52 -17.79 -20.78
C LEU A 379 12.35 -17.87 -19.50
N ASP A 380 13.48 -17.18 -19.50
CA ASP A 380 14.28 -16.98 -18.29
C ASP A 380 13.73 -15.83 -17.42
N ASP A 381 14.31 -15.66 -16.23
CA ASP A 381 13.87 -14.67 -15.26
C ASP A 381 13.95 -13.23 -15.80
N GLU A 382 14.98 -12.91 -16.60
CA GLU A 382 15.16 -11.58 -17.16
C GLU A 382 14.07 -11.26 -18.17
N GLN A 383 13.71 -12.21 -19.02
CA GLN A 383 12.63 -12.08 -19.99
C GLN A 383 11.26 -11.95 -19.30
N VAL A 384 11.05 -12.68 -18.20
CA VAL A 384 9.80 -12.56 -17.41
C VAL A 384 9.74 -11.22 -16.70
N MET A 385 10.84 -10.72 -16.13
CA MET A 385 10.87 -9.38 -15.52
C MET A 385 10.65 -8.28 -16.55
N ASP A 386 11.18 -8.40 -17.77
CA ASP A 386 10.90 -7.46 -18.88
C ASP A 386 9.40 -7.44 -19.22
N ALA A 387 8.76 -8.61 -19.27
CA ALA A 387 7.30 -8.70 -19.49
C ALA A 387 6.50 -8.07 -18.34
N LEU A 388 6.93 -8.23 -17.09
CA LEU A 388 6.29 -7.57 -15.94
C LEU A 388 6.48 -6.05 -15.98
N TYR A 389 7.67 -5.55 -16.34
CA TYR A 389 7.87 -4.13 -16.56
C TYR A 389 7.01 -3.58 -17.71
N CYS A 390 6.83 -4.37 -18.78
CA CYS A 390 5.90 -4.01 -19.85
C CYS A 390 4.45 -3.88 -19.33
N ALA A 391 3.99 -4.84 -18.52
CA ALA A 391 2.68 -4.76 -17.87
C ALA A 391 2.55 -3.53 -16.97
N ALA A 392 3.60 -3.20 -16.21
CA ALA A 392 3.65 -2.01 -15.37
C ALA A 392 3.56 -0.72 -16.19
N ALA A 393 4.28 -0.62 -17.32
CA ALA A 393 4.24 0.54 -18.20
C ALA A 393 2.84 0.78 -18.79
N ILE A 394 2.17 -0.29 -19.23
CA ILE A 394 0.79 -0.22 -19.74
C ILE A 394 -0.15 0.20 -18.62
N GLY A 395 -0.06 -0.44 -17.44
CA GLY A 395 -0.86 -0.10 -16.28
C GLY A 395 -0.67 1.34 -15.82
N LEU A 396 0.57 1.84 -15.85
CA LEU A 396 0.89 3.23 -15.54
C LEU A 396 0.13 4.21 -16.45
N ASN A 397 0.12 3.96 -17.76
CA ASN A 397 -0.62 4.80 -18.71
C ASN A 397 -2.14 4.70 -18.51
N LEU A 398 -2.66 3.53 -18.14
CA LEU A 398 -4.09 3.37 -17.85
C LEU A 398 -4.53 4.15 -16.60
N THR A 399 -3.69 4.28 -15.58
CA THR A 399 -4.03 5.00 -14.34
C THR A 399 -4.32 6.49 -14.54
N THR A 400 -3.85 7.09 -15.63
CA THR A 400 -4.16 8.49 -15.98
C THR A 400 -5.57 8.69 -16.52
N SER A 401 -6.16 7.63 -17.05
CA SER A 401 -7.44 7.69 -17.79
C SER A 401 -8.53 6.84 -17.15
N ALA A 402 -8.20 5.99 -16.16
CA ALA A 402 -9.12 5.08 -15.51
C ALA A 402 -9.09 5.21 -13.98
N CYS A 403 -10.22 4.89 -13.33
CA CYS A 403 -10.29 4.77 -11.88
C CYS A 403 -9.75 3.39 -11.45
N VAL A 404 -8.76 3.40 -10.56
CA VAL A 404 -8.18 2.18 -9.97
C VAL A 404 -8.69 1.89 -8.56
N ALA A 405 -9.69 2.65 -8.09
CA ALA A 405 -10.29 2.46 -6.77
C ALA A 405 -11.56 1.60 -6.90
N GLY A 406 -11.53 0.38 -6.40
CA GLY A 406 -12.69 -0.53 -6.40
C GLY A 406 -13.91 0.04 -5.67
N ALA A 407 -13.71 0.96 -4.71
CA ALA A 407 -14.78 1.68 -4.03
C ALA A 407 -15.52 2.67 -4.94
N GLU A 408 -14.88 3.19 -5.99
CA GLU A 408 -15.45 4.15 -6.95
C GLU A 408 -15.95 3.48 -8.22
N GLY A 409 -15.15 2.59 -8.81
CA GLY A 409 -15.43 1.94 -10.09
C GLY A 409 -16.05 0.55 -9.98
N GLY A 410 -16.00 -0.08 -8.81
CA GLY A 410 -16.34 -1.48 -8.58
C GLY A 410 -15.22 -2.45 -8.96
N CYS A 411 -15.13 -3.59 -8.25
CA CYS A 411 -14.05 -4.57 -8.44
C CYS A 411 -13.96 -5.13 -9.88
N GLN A 412 -15.06 -5.17 -10.63
CA GLN A 412 -15.06 -5.62 -12.01
C GLN A 412 -14.38 -4.64 -12.97
N ALA A 413 -14.37 -3.34 -12.67
CA ALA A 413 -13.65 -2.36 -13.47
C ALA A 413 -12.13 -2.52 -13.35
N GLU A 414 -11.65 -3.06 -12.23
CA GLU A 414 -10.22 -3.34 -12.01
C GLU A 414 -9.73 -4.56 -12.81
N VAL A 415 -10.61 -5.54 -13.05
CA VAL A 415 -10.27 -6.76 -13.81
C VAL A 415 -10.33 -6.51 -15.31
N GLY A 416 -11.22 -5.69 -15.76
CA GLY A 416 -11.43 -5.34 -17.18
C GLY A 416 -10.50 -4.30 -17.69
#